data_2c137a58674c40ae54b6a5c60feb259b
#
_entry.id   2c137a58674c40ae54b6a5c60feb259b
#
_cell.length_a   1.000
_cell.length_b   1.000
_cell.length_c   1.000
_cell.angle_alpha   90.00
_cell.angle_beta   90.00
_cell.angle_gamma   90.00
#
_symmetry.space_group_name_H-M   'P 1'
#
loop_
_entity.id
_entity.type
_entity.pdbx_description
1 polymer ?
#
loop_
_entity_poly.entity_id
_entity_poly.type
_entity_poly.pdbx_seq_one_letter_code
_entity_poly.pdbx_strand_id
1 'polypeptide(L)'
;MVKIEPFEAARYMVAPESQAELLNDALASGDAGYMAQALGVIARARGMSEVAREAGVTREALYNARSENSDPRLTTLLGVARALGVTLTARIGPVG
;
A
#
# COMPACT_ATOMS: atom_id res chain seq x y z
N MET A 1 19.76 13.73 8.56
CA MET A 1 18.70 12.90 8.00
C MET A 1 17.77 13.74 7.14
N VAL A 2 17.53 13.30 5.93
CA VAL A 2 16.70 14.06 5.00
C VAL A 2 15.23 13.77 5.27
N LYS A 3 14.45 14.83 5.44
CA LYS A 3 13.03 14.70 5.64
C LYS A 3 12.35 14.65 4.26
N ILE A 4 11.62 13.59 4.00
CA ILE A 4 10.97 13.37 2.71
C ILE A 4 9.51 13.80 2.80
N GLU A 5 9.11 14.72 1.93
CA GLU A 5 7.72 15.12 1.83
C GLU A 5 6.89 13.99 1.21
N PRO A 6 5.58 13.92 1.49
CA PRO A 6 4.74 12.83 0.97
C PRO A 6 4.82 12.66 -0.55
N PHE A 7 4.84 13.76 -1.31
CA PHE A 7 4.92 13.62 -2.75
C PHE A 7 6.30 13.15 -3.21
N GLU A 8 7.34 13.45 -2.46
CA GLU A 8 8.68 12.96 -2.76
C GLU A 8 8.77 11.46 -2.47
N ALA A 9 8.10 11.00 -1.42
CA ALA A 9 8.03 9.58 -1.11
C ALA A 9 7.39 8.84 -2.28
N ALA A 10 6.31 9.37 -2.86
CA ALA A 10 5.66 8.77 -4.01
C ALA A 10 6.60 8.69 -5.20
N ARG A 11 7.44 9.69 -5.40
CA ARG A 11 8.42 9.67 -6.50
C ARG A 11 9.44 8.56 -6.32
N TYR A 12 9.85 8.28 -5.09
CA TYR A 12 10.80 7.22 -4.80
C TYR A 12 10.16 5.83 -4.89
N MET A 13 8.83 5.76 -4.80
CA MET A 13 8.11 4.49 -4.81
C MET A 13 7.60 4.07 -6.19
N VAL A 14 8.21 4.60 -7.27
CA VAL A 14 7.81 4.20 -8.62
C VAL A 14 8.34 2.82 -8.99
N ALA A 15 9.42 2.36 -8.37
CA ALA A 15 9.99 1.05 -8.67
C ALA A 15 9.19 -0.05 -7.98
N PRO A 16 8.84 -1.13 -8.69
CA PRO A 16 8.06 -2.22 -8.07
C PRO A 16 8.73 -2.83 -6.84
N GLU A 17 10.06 -2.92 -6.84
CA GLU A 17 10.81 -3.45 -5.72
C GLU A 17 10.62 -2.61 -4.46
N SER A 18 10.65 -1.29 -4.60
CA SER A 18 10.45 -0.39 -3.47
C SER A 18 9.04 -0.50 -2.93
N GLN A 19 8.06 -0.66 -3.82
CA GLN A 19 6.67 -0.82 -3.43
C GLN A 19 6.47 -2.10 -2.64
N ALA A 20 7.08 -3.19 -3.11
CA ALA A 20 7.00 -4.47 -2.42
C ALA A 20 7.65 -4.41 -1.04
N GLU A 21 8.79 -3.75 -0.92
CA GLU A 21 9.47 -3.58 0.36
C GLU A 21 8.62 -2.81 1.35
N LEU A 22 7.97 -1.74 0.89
CA LEU A 22 7.10 -0.94 1.75
C LEU A 22 5.92 -1.75 2.24
N LEU A 23 5.29 -2.53 1.34
CA LEU A 23 4.18 -3.39 1.71
C LEU A 23 4.60 -4.45 2.70
N ASN A 24 5.76 -5.07 2.49
CA ASN A 24 6.27 -6.08 3.40
C ASN A 24 6.51 -5.52 4.79
N ASP A 25 7.09 -4.33 4.86
CA ASP A 25 7.34 -3.68 6.14
C ASP A 25 6.04 -3.34 6.85
N ALA A 26 5.07 -2.82 6.12
CA ALA A 26 3.77 -2.47 6.69
C ALA A 26 3.03 -3.71 7.19
N LEU A 27 3.07 -4.79 6.42
CA LEU A 27 2.44 -6.05 6.83
C LEU A 27 3.11 -6.63 8.07
N ALA A 28 4.44 -6.58 8.12
CA ALA A 28 5.20 -7.11 9.24
C ALA A 28 4.93 -6.30 10.53
N SER A 29 4.59 -5.02 10.39
CA SER A 29 4.32 -4.18 11.54
C SER A 29 3.04 -4.55 12.26
N GLY A 30 2.08 -5.14 11.56
CA GLY A 30 0.78 -5.42 12.12
C GLY A 30 -0.07 -4.17 12.40
N ASP A 31 0.34 -3.03 11.88
CA ASP A 31 -0.31 -1.74 12.14
C ASP A 31 -1.16 -1.35 10.92
N ALA A 32 -2.49 -1.33 11.11
CA ALA A 32 -3.42 -0.99 10.03
C ALA A 32 -3.21 0.44 9.53
N GLY A 33 -2.87 1.36 10.42
CA GLY A 33 -2.59 2.74 10.03
C GLY A 33 -1.39 2.84 9.11
N TYR A 34 -0.32 2.14 9.45
CA TYR A 34 0.86 2.09 8.59
C TYR A 34 0.52 1.46 7.24
N MET A 35 -0.28 0.39 7.26
CA MET A 35 -0.69 -0.26 6.01
C MET A 35 -1.49 0.70 5.12
N ALA A 36 -2.39 1.49 5.72
CA ALA A 36 -3.16 2.48 4.98
C ALA A 36 -2.26 3.54 4.37
N GLN A 37 -1.26 4.00 5.11
CA GLN A 37 -0.31 4.98 4.59
C GLN A 37 0.52 4.40 3.45
N ALA A 38 0.96 3.16 3.58
CA ALA A 38 1.73 2.48 2.55
C ALA A 38 0.92 2.37 1.26
N LEU A 39 -0.35 1.95 1.38
CA LEU A 39 -1.24 1.89 0.22
C LEU A 39 -1.41 3.26 -0.44
N GLY A 40 -1.51 4.31 0.37
CA GLY A 40 -1.64 5.68 -0.14
C GLY A 40 -0.42 6.11 -0.94
N VAL A 41 0.77 5.83 -0.42
CA VAL A 41 2.02 6.19 -1.11
C VAL A 41 2.12 5.45 -2.45
N ILE A 42 1.86 4.16 -2.43
CA ILE A 42 1.99 3.33 -3.63
C ILE A 42 0.94 3.71 -4.67
N ALA A 43 -0.31 3.88 -4.24
CA ALA A 43 -1.38 4.25 -5.15
C ALA A 43 -1.11 5.60 -5.81
N ARG A 44 -0.57 6.55 -5.05
CA ARG A 44 -0.23 7.87 -5.59
C ARG A 44 0.90 7.78 -6.61
N ALA A 45 1.89 6.94 -6.35
CA ALA A 45 3.00 6.74 -7.28
C ALA A 45 2.54 6.12 -8.60
N ARG A 46 1.54 5.24 -8.54
CA ARG A 46 0.99 4.56 -9.72
C ARG A 46 -0.14 5.32 -10.40
N GLY A 47 -0.79 6.23 -9.68
CA GLY A 47 -1.98 6.93 -10.14
C GLY A 47 -3.24 6.32 -9.53
N MET A 48 -3.93 7.12 -8.72
CA MET A 48 -5.08 6.64 -7.94
C MET A 48 -6.17 6.01 -8.80
N SER A 49 -6.52 6.67 -9.92
CA SER A 49 -7.61 6.18 -10.76
C SER A 49 -7.27 4.85 -11.42
N GLU A 50 -6.03 4.70 -11.86
CA GLU A 50 -5.59 3.46 -12.49
C GLU A 50 -5.56 2.31 -11.50
N VAL A 51 -5.02 2.56 -10.31
CA VAL A 51 -4.96 1.53 -9.27
C VAL A 51 -6.37 1.11 -8.87
N ALA A 52 -7.28 2.06 -8.68
CA ALA A 52 -8.66 1.74 -8.32
C ALA A 52 -9.32 0.86 -9.39
N ARG A 53 -9.14 1.21 -10.66
CA ARG A 53 -9.71 0.45 -11.75
C ARG A 53 -9.17 -0.98 -11.78
N GLU A 54 -7.86 -1.14 -11.67
CA GLU A 54 -7.24 -2.46 -11.72
C GLU A 54 -7.54 -3.28 -10.47
N ALA A 55 -7.69 -2.61 -9.33
CA ALA A 55 -8.01 -3.28 -8.07
C ALA A 55 -9.50 -3.68 -7.99
N GLY A 56 -10.32 -3.15 -8.90
CA GLY A 56 -11.75 -3.45 -8.89
C GLY A 56 -12.51 -2.72 -7.79
N VAL A 57 -12.00 -1.57 -7.35
CA VAL A 57 -12.64 -0.75 -6.33
C VAL A 57 -12.85 0.66 -6.89
N THR A 58 -13.72 1.43 -6.24
CA THR A 58 -13.90 2.81 -6.62
C THR A 58 -12.71 3.64 -6.16
N ARG A 59 -12.47 4.75 -6.85
CA ARG A 59 -11.43 5.68 -6.45
C ARG A 59 -11.68 6.19 -5.02
N GLU A 60 -12.96 6.40 -4.68
CA GLU A 60 -13.34 6.86 -3.35
C GLU A 60 -13.00 5.82 -2.29
N ALA A 61 -13.27 4.54 -2.56
CA ALA A 61 -12.93 3.46 -1.63
C ALA A 61 -11.41 3.39 -1.41
N LEU A 62 -10.64 3.54 -2.47
CA LEU A 62 -9.19 3.55 -2.36
C LEU A 62 -8.70 4.75 -1.56
N TYR A 63 -9.34 5.91 -1.78
CA TYR A 63 -9.00 7.12 -1.05
C TYR A 63 -9.24 6.95 0.45
N ASN A 64 -10.36 6.33 0.81
CA ASN A 64 -10.70 6.10 2.22
C ASN A 64 -9.75 5.07 2.84
N ALA A 65 -9.34 4.08 2.07
CA ALA A 65 -8.45 3.03 2.58
C ALA A 65 -7.07 3.58 2.96
N ARG A 66 -6.62 4.67 2.33
CA ARG A 66 -5.31 5.23 2.59
C ARG A 66 -5.24 6.15 3.80
N SER A 67 -6.37 6.44 4.42
CA SER A 67 -6.40 7.29 5.62
C SER A 67 -5.76 6.54 6.78
N GLU A 68 -4.92 7.23 7.56
CA GLU A 68 -4.25 6.58 8.69
C GLU A 68 -5.21 6.15 9.80
N ASN A 69 -6.43 6.68 9.79
CA ASN A 69 -7.46 6.25 10.73
C ASN A 69 -8.36 5.17 10.15
N SER A 70 -8.09 4.71 8.94
CA SER A 70 -8.92 3.72 8.31
C SER A 70 -8.43 2.32 8.61
N ASP A 71 -9.33 1.37 8.43
CA ASP A 71 -9.06 -0.05 8.55
C ASP A 71 -9.30 -0.62 7.16
N PRO A 72 -8.25 -0.75 6.32
CA PRO A 72 -8.44 -1.18 4.95
C PRO A 72 -9.08 -2.56 4.88
N ARG A 73 -10.07 -2.72 4.02
CA ARG A 73 -10.67 -4.01 3.81
C ARG A 73 -9.71 -4.95 3.15
N LEU A 74 -9.80 -6.23 3.51
CA LEU A 74 -8.97 -7.24 2.90
C LEU A 74 -9.15 -7.29 1.38
N THR A 75 -10.39 -7.13 0.91
CA THR A 75 -10.64 -7.11 -0.53
C THR A 75 -9.92 -5.96 -1.23
N THR A 76 -9.86 -4.79 -0.60
CA THR A 76 -9.13 -3.65 -1.13
C THR A 76 -7.62 -3.95 -1.17
N LEU A 77 -7.10 -4.48 -0.07
CA LEU A 77 -5.68 -4.83 0.01
C LEU A 77 -5.30 -5.84 -1.06
N LEU A 78 -6.07 -6.91 -1.20
CA LEU A 78 -5.79 -7.93 -2.20
C LEU A 78 -5.91 -7.39 -3.61
N GLY A 79 -6.89 -6.52 -3.85
CA GLY A 79 -7.06 -5.89 -5.16
C GLY A 79 -5.89 -4.99 -5.51
N VAL A 80 -5.43 -4.19 -4.56
CA VAL A 80 -4.28 -3.31 -4.79
C VAL A 80 -3.01 -4.14 -5.03
N ALA A 81 -2.80 -5.19 -4.25
CA ALA A 81 -1.64 -6.07 -4.45
C ALA A 81 -1.66 -6.65 -5.86
N ARG A 82 -2.82 -7.11 -6.32
CA ARG A 82 -2.96 -7.64 -7.68
C ARG A 82 -2.64 -6.57 -8.72
N ALA A 83 -3.15 -5.36 -8.53
CA ALA A 83 -2.90 -4.25 -9.45
C ALA A 83 -1.42 -3.90 -9.54
N LEU A 84 -0.69 -4.07 -8.45
CA LEU A 84 0.74 -3.80 -8.41
C LEU A 84 1.59 -4.98 -8.87
N GLY A 85 0.97 -6.14 -9.11
CA GLY A 85 1.70 -7.35 -9.45
C GLY A 85 2.42 -7.94 -8.26
N VAL A 86 1.98 -7.66 -7.06
CA VAL A 86 2.59 -8.14 -5.82
C VAL A 86 1.82 -9.35 -5.32
N THR A 87 2.53 -10.41 -4.97
CA THR A 87 1.94 -11.59 -4.36
C THR A 87 2.16 -11.55 -2.86
N LEU A 88 1.06 -11.64 -2.12
CA LEU A 88 1.13 -11.67 -0.66
C LEU A 88 1.31 -13.11 -0.22
N THR A 89 2.31 -13.35 0.60
CA THR A 89 2.60 -14.70 1.11
C THR A 89 2.73 -14.66 2.61
N ALA A 90 2.49 -15.79 3.24
CA ALA A 90 2.69 -15.96 4.67
C ALA A 90 3.93 -16.79 4.89
N ARG A 91 4.66 -16.46 5.94
CA ARG A 91 5.87 -17.16 6.29
C ARG A 91 5.86 -17.41 7.78
N ILE A 92 6.25 -18.63 8.18
CA ILE A 92 6.35 -18.96 9.58
C ILE A 92 7.61 -18.32 10.13
N GLY A 93 7.43 -17.50 11.15
CA GLY A 93 8.54 -16.85 11.82
C GLY A 93 8.61 -17.26 13.29
N PRO A 94 9.58 -16.74 14.01
CA PRO A 94 9.66 -17.00 15.43
C PRO A 94 8.43 -16.46 16.14
N VAL A 95 7.87 -17.26 17.04
CA VAL A 95 6.73 -16.86 17.86
C VAL A 95 7.27 -16.08 19.04
N GLY A 96 6.87 -14.84 19.16
CA GLY A 96 7.43 -14.01 20.21
C GLY A 96 6.40 -13.28 20.97
#